data_184b9d197cb85ef9e7d074f43d3d5804
#
_entry.id   184b9d197cb85ef9e7d074f43d3d5804
#
_cell.length_a   1.000
_cell.length_b   1.000
_cell.length_c   1.000
_cell.angle_alpha   90.00
_cell.angle_beta   90.00
_cell.angle_gamma   90.00
#
_symmetry.space_group_name_H-M   'P 1'
#
loop_
_entity.id
_entity.type
_entity.pdbx_description
1 polymer ?
#
loop_
_entity_poly.entity_id
_entity_poly.type
_entity_poly.pdbx_seq_one_letter_code
_entity_poly.pdbx_strand_id
1 'polypeptide(L)'
;LRYEIKNTTHMKTVCFYFQVHQPLRLKKYRFFNMGKDHNYLDDLTNRTILQKVAHKCYLPMNTLLLEQIKAHKGKFRVSFSMSGLAIEQFRIYAPEVLDSFRALAKTGCVEFLGETYAHSLASLINRDEFAEQVQMHSDAIMQEFGTRPRTFRNTELIYSDTIGEMVADMGFSSMLTEGAKHILGWKSPNFIYANALNQKLRLLLRNFKL
;
A
#
# COMPACT_ATOMS: atom_id res chain seq x y z
N LEU A 1 -31.05 16.54 -25.25
CA LEU A 1 -29.98 15.58 -25.60
C LEU A 1 -30.38 14.23 -25.00
N ARG A 2 -30.90 13.31 -25.84
CA ARG A 2 -31.13 11.90 -25.49
C ARG A 2 -29.77 11.25 -25.43
N TYR A 3 -29.32 10.84 -24.23
CA TYR A 3 -28.23 9.89 -24.08
C TYR A 3 -28.78 8.49 -24.41
N GLU A 4 -28.38 7.93 -25.55
CA GLU A 4 -28.51 6.50 -25.79
C GLU A 4 -27.60 5.76 -24.81
N ILE A 5 -28.21 5.11 -23.83
CA ILE A 5 -27.51 4.13 -22.97
C ILE A 5 -27.29 2.93 -23.88
N LYS A 6 -26.12 2.86 -24.52
CA LYS A 6 -25.66 1.59 -25.10
C LYS A 6 -25.59 0.58 -23.95
N ASN A 7 -26.34 -0.50 -24.08
CA ASN A 7 -26.28 -1.68 -23.19
C ASN A 7 -24.90 -2.31 -23.25
N THR A 8 -23.91 -1.67 -22.65
CA THR A 8 -22.65 -2.32 -22.30
C THR A 8 -22.95 -3.10 -21.02
N THR A 9 -22.85 -4.41 -21.08
CA THR A 9 -22.82 -5.27 -19.90
C THR A 9 -21.71 -4.74 -18.97
N HIS A 10 -22.11 -3.96 -17.96
CA HIS A 10 -21.17 -3.41 -16.98
C HIS A 10 -20.65 -4.57 -16.13
N MET A 11 -19.47 -5.03 -16.49
CA MET A 11 -18.76 -6.06 -15.71
C MET A 11 -18.37 -5.44 -14.37
N LYS A 12 -18.93 -5.99 -13.29
CA LYS A 12 -18.57 -5.59 -11.94
C LYS A 12 -17.17 -6.12 -11.62
N THR A 13 -16.30 -5.26 -11.12
CA THR A 13 -14.93 -5.63 -10.74
C THR A 13 -14.75 -5.42 -9.24
N VAL A 14 -14.21 -6.44 -8.56
CA VAL A 14 -13.78 -6.34 -7.16
C VAL A 14 -12.26 -6.24 -7.13
N CYS A 15 -11.74 -5.17 -6.53
CA CYS A 15 -10.32 -4.93 -6.38
C CYS A 15 -9.89 -5.31 -4.95
N PHE A 16 -9.08 -6.35 -4.83
CA PHE A 16 -8.46 -6.73 -3.55
C PHE A 16 -7.10 -6.05 -3.42
N TYR A 17 -6.88 -5.39 -2.28
CA TYR A 17 -5.54 -5.01 -1.87
C TYR A 17 -5.29 -5.43 -0.42
N PHE A 18 -4.03 -5.75 -0.12
CA PHE A 18 -3.58 -6.17 1.20
C PHE A 18 -2.54 -5.20 1.72
N GLN A 19 -2.70 -4.79 2.98
CA GLN A 19 -1.70 -3.97 3.65
C GLN A 19 -0.65 -4.85 4.32
N VAL A 20 0.61 -4.56 4.03
CA VAL A 20 1.78 -5.24 4.60
C VAL A 20 2.64 -4.20 5.32
N HIS A 21 2.45 -4.10 6.62
CA HIS A 21 3.19 -3.17 7.47
C HIS A 21 3.51 -3.82 8.81
N GLN A 22 4.74 -3.61 9.27
CA GLN A 22 5.18 -3.96 10.61
C GLN A 22 5.98 -2.78 11.17
N PRO A 23 5.53 -2.17 12.29
CA PRO A 23 6.29 -1.10 12.91
C PRO A 23 7.59 -1.63 13.52
N LEU A 24 8.63 -0.82 13.50
CA LEU A 24 9.84 -1.08 14.29
C LEU A 24 9.57 -0.74 15.75
N ARG A 25 9.77 -1.70 16.64
CA ARG A 25 9.57 -1.54 18.07
C ARG A 25 10.85 -1.07 18.73
N LEU A 26 10.72 -0.07 19.57
CA LEU A 26 11.82 0.47 20.36
C LEU A 26 11.96 -0.32 21.66
N LYS A 27 13.20 -0.54 22.11
CA LYS A 27 13.45 -1.08 23.45
C LYS A 27 13.18 -0.02 24.52
N LYS A 28 12.96 -0.49 25.75
CA LYS A 28 12.82 0.43 26.90
C LYS A 28 14.16 1.12 27.16
N TYR A 29 14.18 2.44 26.93
CA TYR A 29 15.34 3.28 27.18
C TYR A 29 15.26 3.89 28.59
N ARG A 30 16.38 3.83 29.32
CA ARG A 30 16.51 4.48 30.62
C ARG A 30 17.32 5.75 30.46
N PHE A 31 17.13 6.71 31.36
CA PHE A 31 17.90 7.98 31.35
C PHE A 31 19.42 7.76 31.20
N PHE A 32 19.97 6.81 31.93
CA PHE A 32 21.43 6.50 31.89
C PHE A 32 21.92 5.85 30.58
N ASN A 33 21.02 5.46 29.69
CA ASN A 33 21.38 4.93 28.37
C ASN A 33 21.56 6.02 27.33
N MET A 34 21.06 7.24 27.61
CA MET A 34 21.13 8.37 26.68
C MET A 34 22.59 8.74 26.42
N GLY A 35 22.96 8.86 25.13
CA GLY A 35 24.34 9.18 24.72
C GLY A 35 25.37 8.06 24.90
N LYS A 36 24.97 6.88 25.41
CA LYS A 36 25.86 5.73 25.62
C LYS A 36 25.50 4.51 24.76
N ASP A 37 24.23 4.31 24.52
CA ASP A 37 23.72 3.21 23.69
C ASP A 37 22.85 3.82 22.57
N HIS A 38 23.27 3.61 21.32
CA HIS A 38 22.57 4.11 20.13
C HIS A 38 21.75 3.04 19.42
N ASN A 39 21.71 1.81 19.95
CA ASN A 39 20.81 0.78 19.47
C ASN A 39 19.42 0.95 20.10
N TYR A 40 18.53 1.67 19.43
CA TYR A 40 17.18 2.00 19.92
C TYR A 40 16.16 0.90 19.67
N LEU A 41 16.46 -0.06 18.79
CA LEU A 41 15.51 -1.07 18.34
C LEU A 41 15.50 -2.29 19.26
N ASP A 42 14.32 -2.86 19.48
CA ASP A 42 14.13 -4.15 20.12
C ASP A 42 14.20 -5.27 19.08
N ASP A 43 15.41 -5.63 18.68
CA ASP A 43 15.66 -6.61 17.63
C ASP A 43 15.03 -7.98 17.93
N LEU A 44 15.08 -8.41 19.20
CA LEU A 44 14.50 -9.70 19.60
C LEU A 44 12.98 -9.71 19.39
N THR A 45 12.30 -8.68 19.87
CA THR A 45 10.83 -8.57 19.73
C THR A 45 10.44 -8.38 18.27
N ASN A 46 11.15 -7.52 17.51
CA ASN A 46 10.90 -7.30 16.10
C ASN A 46 11.05 -8.60 15.30
N ARG A 47 12.15 -9.34 15.48
CA ARG A 47 12.37 -10.64 14.85
C ARG A 47 11.29 -11.65 15.21
N THR A 48 11.00 -11.83 16.50
CA THR A 48 10.05 -12.84 16.98
C THR A 48 8.65 -12.61 16.42
N ILE A 49 8.19 -11.36 16.43
CA ILE A 49 6.86 -11.00 15.90
C ILE A 49 6.82 -11.17 14.40
N LEU A 50 7.84 -10.68 13.68
CA LEU A 50 7.87 -10.78 12.23
C LEU A 50 7.89 -12.24 11.76
N GLN A 51 8.74 -13.10 12.34
CA GLN A 51 8.79 -14.52 12.01
C GLN A 51 7.46 -15.22 12.29
N LYS A 52 6.82 -14.92 13.42
CA LYS A 52 5.48 -15.45 13.72
C LYS A 52 4.45 -15.06 12.66
N VAL A 53 4.44 -13.79 12.24
CA VAL A 53 3.51 -13.32 11.19
C VAL A 53 3.89 -13.89 9.83
N ALA A 54 5.18 -14.01 9.52
CA ALA A 54 5.68 -14.64 8.30
C ALA A 54 5.09 -16.05 8.12
N HIS A 55 5.26 -16.91 9.11
CA HIS A 55 4.78 -18.30 9.04
C HIS A 55 3.25 -18.45 9.11
N LYS A 56 2.57 -17.58 9.87
CA LYS A 56 1.12 -17.71 10.06
C LYS A 56 0.28 -16.96 9.02
N CYS A 57 0.85 -15.97 8.36
CA CYS A 57 0.12 -15.08 7.45
C CYS A 57 0.79 -14.95 6.09
N TYR A 58 1.99 -14.35 5.99
CA TYR A 58 2.54 -13.96 4.70
C TYR A 58 2.86 -15.16 3.80
N LEU A 59 3.59 -16.16 4.27
CA LEU A 59 3.97 -17.31 3.45
C LEU A 59 2.75 -18.13 2.99
N PRO A 60 1.81 -18.51 3.88
CA PRO A 60 0.61 -19.24 3.45
C PRO A 60 -0.25 -18.43 2.46
N MET A 61 -0.45 -17.13 2.72
CA MET A 61 -1.23 -16.26 1.85
C MET A 61 -0.57 -16.11 0.47
N ASN A 62 0.73 -15.86 0.42
CA ASN A 62 1.44 -15.69 -0.85
C ASN A 62 1.45 -16.99 -1.68
N THR A 63 1.53 -18.16 -1.02
CA THR A 63 1.36 -19.46 -1.68
C THR A 63 -0.04 -19.58 -2.30
N LEU A 64 -1.08 -19.32 -1.51
CA LEU A 64 -2.47 -19.35 -1.99
C LEU A 64 -2.70 -18.40 -3.16
N LEU A 65 -2.22 -17.16 -3.07
CA LEU A 65 -2.38 -16.17 -4.15
C LEU A 65 -1.66 -16.61 -5.43
N LEU A 66 -0.47 -17.19 -5.30
CA LEU A 66 0.28 -17.73 -6.46
C LEU A 66 -0.48 -18.89 -7.13
N GLU A 67 -1.09 -19.76 -6.34
CA GLU A 67 -1.95 -20.84 -6.85
C GLU A 67 -3.18 -20.29 -7.57
N GLN A 68 -3.87 -19.30 -6.99
CA GLN A 68 -5.03 -18.65 -7.61
C GLN A 68 -4.66 -17.96 -8.93
N ILE A 69 -3.53 -17.24 -8.99
CA ILE A 69 -3.05 -16.62 -10.22
C ILE A 69 -2.83 -17.67 -11.31
N LYS A 70 -2.19 -18.82 -10.96
CA LYS A 70 -1.95 -19.93 -11.89
C LYS A 70 -3.26 -20.59 -12.34
N ALA A 71 -4.15 -20.92 -11.40
CA ALA A 71 -5.42 -21.57 -11.68
C ALA A 71 -6.32 -20.74 -12.61
N HIS A 72 -6.31 -19.42 -12.43
CA HIS A 72 -7.09 -18.48 -13.25
C HIS A 72 -6.34 -17.95 -14.48
N LYS A 73 -5.20 -18.55 -14.84
CA LYS A 73 -4.40 -18.19 -16.04
C LYS A 73 -4.11 -16.69 -16.15
N GLY A 74 -3.76 -16.06 -15.03
CA GLY A 74 -3.43 -14.64 -14.96
C GLY A 74 -4.64 -13.67 -14.99
N LYS A 75 -5.86 -14.14 -14.96
CA LYS A 75 -7.07 -13.29 -14.85
C LYS A 75 -7.30 -12.79 -13.43
N PHE A 76 -6.84 -13.54 -12.42
CA PHE A 76 -6.88 -13.12 -11.03
C PHE A 76 -5.69 -12.19 -10.75
N ARG A 77 -5.97 -11.00 -10.22
CA ARG A 77 -4.98 -9.96 -9.90
C ARG A 77 -5.22 -9.42 -8.52
N VAL A 78 -4.14 -9.00 -7.85
CA VAL A 78 -4.18 -8.42 -6.50
C VAL A 78 -3.21 -7.26 -6.39
N SER A 79 -3.38 -6.44 -5.36
CA SER A 79 -2.47 -5.35 -5.05
C SER A 79 -1.97 -5.43 -3.60
N PHE A 80 -0.76 -4.96 -3.36
CA PHE A 80 -0.17 -4.85 -2.02
C PHE A 80 0.27 -3.42 -1.74
N SER A 81 -0.12 -2.90 -0.58
CA SER A 81 0.46 -1.71 0.05
C SER A 81 1.49 -2.21 1.06
N MET A 82 2.76 -2.11 0.71
CA MET A 82 3.88 -2.66 1.51
C MET A 82 4.84 -1.55 1.89
N SER A 83 4.91 -1.20 3.17
CA SER A 83 5.78 -0.12 3.63
C SER A 83 7.27 -0.45 3.48
N GLY A 84 8.10 0.57 3.32
CA GLY A 84 9.57 0.43 3.28
C GLY A 84 10.12 -0.24 4.53
N LEU A 85 9.58 0.11 5.71
CA LEU A 85 9.97 -0.54 6.98
C LEU A 85 9.66 -2.04 7.00
N ALA A 86 8.58 -2.49 6.35
CA ALA A 86 8.30 -3.92 6.23
C ALA A 86 9.34 -4.61 5.33
N ILE A 87 9.71 -3.98 4.20
CA ILE A 87 10.75 -4.48 3.30
C ILE A 87 12.08 -4.63 4.05
N GLU A 88 12.50 -3.62 4.81
CA GLU A 88 13.73 -3.68 5.62
C GLU A 88 13.71 -4.84 6.61
N GLN A 89 12.62 -4.99 7.36
CA GLN A 89 12.48 -6.07 8.32
C GLN A 89 12.49 -7.45 7.66
N PHE A 90 11.87 -7.59 6.48
CA PHE A 90 11.93 -8.84 5.71
C PHE A 90 13.37 -9.16 5.29
N ARG A 91 14.13 -8.19 4.81
CA ARG A 91 15.54 -8.39 4.45
C ARG A 91 16.37 -8.94 5.61
N ILE A 92 16.10 -8.46 6.82
CA ILE A 92 16.91 -8.78 8.01
C ILE A 92 16.43 -10.06 8.71
N TYR A 93 15.10 -10.24 8.86
CA TYR A 93 14.54 -11.24 9.76
C TYR A 93 13.76 -12.37 9.08
N ALA A 94 13.35 -12.19 7.82
CA ALA A 94 12.51 -13.14 7.09
C ALA A 94 12.69 -13.00 5.56
N PRO A 95 13.91 -13.22 5.01
CA PRO A 95 14.18 -13.05 3.57
C PRO A 95 13.31 -13.95 2.70
N GLU A 96 12.89 -15.11 3.18
CA GLU A 96 11.98 -16.03 2.49
C GLU A 96 10.60 -15.41 2.20
N VAL A 97 10.13 -14.48 3.04
CA VAL A 97 8.90 -13.72 2.79
C VAL A 97 9.09 -12.79 1.60
N LEU A 98 10.20 -12.08 1.56
CA LEU A 98 10.52 -11.18 0.45
C LEU A 98 10.63 -11.94 -0.88
N ASP A 99 11.25 -13.13 -0.85
CA ASP A 99 11.34 -14.01 -2.02
C ASP A 99 9.97 -14.49 -2.49
N SER A 100 9.05 -14.76 -1.57
CA SER A 100 7.67 -15.13 -1.90
C SER A 100 6.91 -13.98 -2.59
N PHE A 101 7.12 -12.72 -2.16
CA PHE A 101 6.57 -11.53 -2.83
C PHE A 101 7.24 -11.29 -4.20
N ARG A 102 8.55 -11.51 -4.34
CA ARG A 102 9.23 -11.47 -5.64
C ARG A 102 8.68 -12.50 -6.63
N ALA A 103 8.34 -13.71 -6.14
CA ALA A 103 7.70 -14.73 -6.96
C ALA A 103 6.31 -14.28 -7.45
N LEU A 104 5.53 -13.64 -6.60
CA LEU A 104 4.24 -13.03 -6.98
C LEU A 104 4.44 -11.90 -8.01
N ALA A 105 5.41 -11.00 -7.80
CA ALA A 105 5.72 -9.92 -8.73
C ALA A 105 6.05 -10.42 -10.14
N LYS A 106 6.83 -11.50 -10.24
CA LYS A 106 7.22 -12.13 -11.52
C LYS A 106 6.04 -12.65 -12.36
N THR A 107 4.87 -12.86 -11.74
CA THR A 107 3.66 -13.28 -12.48
C THR A 107 3.07 -12.18 -13.35
N GLY A 108 3.39 -10.90 -13.11
CA GLY A 108 2.76 -9.75 -13.75
C GLY A 108 1.29 -9.52 -13.35
N CYS A 109 0.80 -10.24 -12.32
CA CYS A 109 -0.58 -10.17 -11.83
C CYS A 109 -0.70 -9.43 -10.49
N VAL A 110 0.39 -8.85 -10.01
CA VAL A 110 0.45 -8.14 -8.74
C VAL A 110 0.90 -6.70 -8.96
N GLU A 111 0.18 -5.75 -8.37
CA GLU A 111 0.59 -4.36 -8.29
C GLU A 111 1.03 -4.02 -6.86
N PHE A 112 2.21 -3.44 -6.71
CA PHE A 112 2.64 -2.82 -5.46
C PHE A 112 2.27 -1.35 -5.48
N LEU A 113 1.49 -0.93 -4.47
CA LEU A 113 0.97 0.43 -4.35
C LEU A 113 2.05 1.36 -3.80
N GLY A 114 2.02 2.62 -4.19
CA GLY A 114 2.82 3.67 -3.56
C GLY A 114 2.24 4.05 -2.19
N GLU A 115 3.11 4.30 -1.23
CA GLU A 115 2.78 4.84 0.09
C GLU A 115 3.96 5.63 0.66
N THR A 116 3.86 6.15 1.88
CA THR A 116 5.01 6.72 2.59
C THR A 116 5.92 5.59 3.08
N TYR A 117 7.24 5.77 2.97
CA TYR A 117 8.24 4.75 3.32
C TYR A 117 8.07 4.19 4.73
N ALA A 118 7.93 5.10 5.70
CA ALA A 118 7.80 4.76 7.11
C ALA A 118 6.35 4.57 7.57
N HIS A 119 5.36 4.53 6.66
CA HIS A 119 3.94 4.51 6.99
C HIS A 119 3.55 5.73 7.87
N SER A 120 4.04 6.89 7.49
CA SER A 120 3.95 8.13 8.27
C SER A 120 2.72 8.97 7.93
N LEU A 121 2.43 9.95 8.79
CA LEU A 121 1.40 10.97 8.57
C LEU A 121 1.96 12.26 7.94
N ALA A 122 3.11 12.20 7.27
CA ALA A 122 3.79 13.35 6.68
C ALA A 122 2.89 14.15 5.73
N SER A 123 1.96 13.49 5.03
CA SER A 123 0.98 14.15 4.15
C SER A 123 0.13 15.23 4.82
N LEU A 124 0.00 15.21 6.15
CA LEU A 124 -0.77 16.18 6.93
C LEU A 124 0.07 17.36 7.44
N ILE A 125 1.41 17.21 7.49
CA ILE A 125 2.28 18.09 8.28
C ILE A 125 3.32 18.79 7.41
N ASN A 126 3.96 18.03 6.50
CA ASN A 126 5.09 18.52 5.73
C ASN A 126 5.10 17.92 4.31
N ARG A 127 4.90 18.80 3.32
CA ARG A 127 4.84 18.40 1.90
C ARG A 127 6.18 17.81 1.39
N ASP A 128 7.29 18.40 1.80
CA ASP A 128 8.61 17.98 1.31
C ASP A 128 8.97 16.59 1.88
N GLU A 129 8.78 16.41 3.19
CA GLU A 129 8.94 15.09 3.84
C GLU A 129 8.01 14.04 3.23
N PHE A 130 6.76 14.41 2.92
CA PHE A 130 5.83 13.51 2.26
C PHE A 130 6.35 13.07 0.89
N ALA A 131 6.81 14.01 0.07
CA ALA A 131 7.36 13.72 -1.26
C ALA A 131 8.63 12.86 -1.17
N GLU A 132 9.54 13.16 -0.24
CA GLU A 132 10.76 12.40 0.00
C GLU A 132 10.45 10.94 0.37
N GLN A 133 9.56 10.71 1.34
CA GLN A 133 9.18 9.34 1.74
C GLN A 133 8.50 8.57 0.62
N VAL A 134 7.67 9.22 -0.20
CA VAL A 134 7.03 8.58 -1.36
C VAL A 134 8.07 8.21 -2.42
N GLN A 135 9.06 9.07 -2.64
CA GLN A 135 10.15 8.77 -3.58
C GLN A 135 11.00 7.59 -3.07
N MET A 136 11.44 7.63 -1.79
CA MET A 136 12.18 6.53 -1.16
C MET A 136 11.42 5.20 -1.29
N HIS A 137 10.12 5.23 -1.03
CA HIS A 137 9.27 4.05 -1.16
C HIS A 137 9.21 3.53 -2.59
N SER A 138 8.99 4.42 -3.56
CA SER A 138 8.91 4.05 -4.98
C SER A 138 10.22 3.42 -5.49
N ASP A 139 11.35 3.91 -5.01
CA ASP A 139 12.68 3.37 -5.34
C ASP A 139 12.91 2.01 -4.68
N ALA A 140 12.46 1.82 -3.43
CA ALA A 140 12.52 0.51 -2.75
C ALA A 140 11.65 -0.54 -3.47
N ILE A 141 10.43 -0.19 -3.90
CA ILE A 141 9.56 -1.08 -4.68
C ILE A 141 10.19 -1.41 -6.03
N MET A 142 10.76 -0.42 -6.71
CA MET A 142 11.44 -0.65 -7.99
C MET A 142 12.65 -1.58 -7.82
N GLN A 143 13.44 -1.39 -6.76
CA GLN A 143 14.61 -2.23 -6.46
C GLN A 143 14.21 -3.68 -6.18
N GLU A 144 13.13 -3.91 -5.41
CA GLU A 144 12.74 -5.25 -4.98
C GLU A 144 11.91 -6.01 -6.01
N PHE A 145 11.04 -5.31 -6.74
CA PHE A 145 10.02 -5.93 -7.59
C PHE A 145 10.10 -5.55 -9.06
N GLY A 146 10.99 -4.63 -9.43
CA GLY A 146 11.24 -4.24 -10.83
C GLY A 146 10.14 -3.39 -11.47
N THR A 147 9.21 -2.84 -10.67
CA THR A 147 8.10 -2.01 -11.16
C THR A 147 7.92 -0.77 -10.32
N ARG A 148 7.58 0.37 -10.93
CA ARG A 148 7.20 1.57 -10.20
C ARG A 148 5.71 1.57 -9.89
N PRO A 149 5.30 1.96 -8.65
CA PRO A 149 3.90 2.12 -8.30
C PRO A 149 3.18 3.12 -9.22
N ARG A 150 1.92 2.82 -9.56
CA ARG A 150 1.04 3.73 -10.33
C ARG A 150 -0.15 4.20 -9.52
N THR A 151 -0.58 3.37 -8.58
CA THR A 151 -1.67 3.66 -7.66
C THR A 151 -1.08 3.98 -6.30
N PHE A 152 -1.57 5.03 -5.67
CA PHE A 152 -1.13 5.46 -4.34
C PHE A 152 -2.15 5.07 -3.26
N ARG A 153 -1.66 4.69 -2.09
CA ARG A 153 -2.46 4.49 -0.89
C ARG A 153 -1.82 5.24 0.26
N ASN A 154 -2.47 6.32 0.70
CA ASN A 154 -1.96 7.07 1.84
C ASN A 154 -2.16 6.30 3.15
N THR A 155 -1.32 6.59 4.15
CA THR A 155 -1.43 6.06 5.51
C THR A 155 -2.85 6.27 6.02
N GLU A 156 -3.44 5.20 6.59
CA GLU A 156 -4.82 5.15 7.10
C GLU A 156 -5.90 5.60 6.09
N LEU A 157 -5.62 5.53 4.77
CA LEU A 157 -6.50 6.00 3.70
C LEU A 157 -6.89 7.48 3.81
N ILE A 158 -6.10 8.28 4.53
CA ILE A 158 -6.33 9.71 4.72
C ILE A 158 -6.29 10.40 3.36
N TYR A 159 -7.30 11.22 3.11
CA TYR A 159 -7.48 11.95 1.87
C TYR A 159 -7.99 13.37 2.13
N SER A 160 -7.48 14.29 1.35
CA SER A 160 -8.07 15.58 1.04
C SER A 160 -7.78 15.91 -0.43
N ASP A 161 -8.48 16.87 -1.03
CA ASP A 161 -8.20 17.24 -2.41
C ASP A 161 -6.77 17.75 -2.60
N THR A 162 -6.22 18.45 -1.61
CA THR A 162 -4.83 18.91 -1.61
C THR A 162 -3.84 17.74 -1.57
N ILE A 163 -4.09 16.70 -0.75
CA ILE A 163 -3.25 15.49 -0.73
C ILE A 163 -3.33 14.79 -2.09
N GLY A 164 -4.53 14.69 -2.67
CA GLY A 164 -4.71 14.12 -3.99
C GLY A 164 -3.96 14.90 -5.08
N GLU A 165 -3.96 16.23 -5.03
CA GLU A 165 -3.17 17.07 -5.94
C GLU A 165 -1.67 16.78 -5.81
N MET A 166 -1.13 16.75 -4.58
CA MET A 166 0.28 16.38 -4.34
C MET A 166 0.63 15.00 -4.91
N VAL A 167 -0.25 14.01 -4.73
CA VAL A 167 -0.08 12.65 -5.27
C VAL A 167 -0.09 12.64 -6.81
N ALA A 168 -0.98 13.42 -7.43
CA ALA A 168 -1.02 13.58 -8.88
C ALA A 168 0.26 14.23 -9.43
N ASP A 169 0.78 15.25 -8.75
CA ASP A 169 2.00 15.96 -9.11
C ASP A 169 3.24 15.03 -9.04
N MET A 170 3.22 14.05 -8.14
CA MET A 170 4.24 13.00 -8.07
C MET A 170 4.09 11.92 -9.17
N GLY A 171 3.10 12.03 -10.05
CA GLY A 171 2.94 11.18 -11.24
C GLY A 171 2.06 9.94 -11.04
N PHE A 172 1.36 9.80 -9.92
CA PHE A 172 0.40 8.73 -9.73
C PHE A 172 -0.88 8.96 -10.54
N SER A 173 -1.46 7.90 -11.08
CA SER A 173 -2.67 7.96 -11.90
C SER A 173 -3.96 7.67 -11.12
N SER A 174 -3.83 6.99 -9.99
CA SER A 174 -4.94 6.60 -9.12
C SER A 174 -4.54 6.59 -7.65
N MET A 175 -5.55 6.71 -6.78
CA MET A 175 -5.36 6.69 -5.33
C MET A 175 -6.49 5.92 -4.66
N LEU A 176 -6.12 5.08 -3.69
CA LEU A 176 -7.08 4.45 -2.79
C LEU A 176 -7.37 5.38 -1.61
N THR A 177 -8.63 5.54 -1.26
CA THR A 177 -9.05 6.40 -0.16
C THR A 177 -10.27 5.83 0.57
N GLU A 178 -10.56 6.38 1.74
CA GLU A 178 -11.74 6.01 2.50
C GLU A 178 -13.02 6.50 1.83
N GLY A 179 -14.02 5.63 1.77
CA GLY A 179 -15.37 5.96 1.29
C GLY A 179 -16.24 6.59 2.40
N ALA A 180 -15.80 7.73 2.96
CA ALA A 180 -16.44 8.36 4.11
C ALA A 180 -17.89 8.78 3.80
N LYS A 181 -18.85 8.14 4.45
CA LYS A 181 -20.29 8.32 4.19
C LYS A 181 -20.76 9.77 4.33
N HIS A 182 -20.22 10.52 5.29
CA HIS A 182 -20.60 11.92 5.52
C HIS A 182 -20.15 12.85 4.39
N ILE A 183 -19.09 12.47 3.65
CA ILE A 183 -18.62 13.21 2.46
C ILE A 183 -19.40 12.76 1.22
N LEU A 184 -19.60 11.44 1.06
CA LEU A 184 -20.32 10.90 -0.11
C LEU A 184 -21.80 11.22 -0.11
N GLY A 185 -22.44 11.38 1.08
CA GLY A 185 -23.87 11.56 1.21
C GLY A 185 -24.63 10.37 0.61
N TRP A 186 -25.38 10.61 -0.45
CA TRP A 186 -26.15 9.59 -1.18
C TRP A 186 -25.35 8.86 -2.27
N LYS A 187 -24.14 9.33 -2.59
CA LYS A 187 -23.29 8.73 -3.63
C LYS A 187 -22.73 7.40 -3.18
N SER A 188 -22.53 6.48 -4.12
CA SER A 188 -22.00 5.15 -3.86
C SER A 188 -20.47 5.14 -3.87
N PRO A 189 -19.79 4.43 -2.94
CA PRO A 189 -18.35 4.22 -3.00
C PRO A 189 -17.91 3.31 -4.16
N ASN A 190 -18.85 2.68 -4.87
CA ASN A 190 -18.55 1.74 -5.98
C ASN A 190 -18.29 2.44 -7.31
N PHE A 191 -18.31 3.76 -7.37
CA PHE A 191 -17.95 4.53 -8.55
C PHE A 191 -16.50 5.00 -8.47
N ILE A 192 -15.89 5.21 -9.64
CA ILE A 192 -14.60 5.87 -9.75
C ILE A 192 -14.85 7.38 -9.71
N TYR A 193 -14.14 8.04 -8.80
CA TYR A 193 -14.17 9.49 -8.67
C TYR A 193 -12.90 10.10 -9.25
N ALA A 194 -12.84 11.41 -9.32
CA ALA A 194 -11.64 12.16 -9.65
C ALA A 194 -11.33 13.16 -8.54
N ASN A 195 -10.06 13.48 -8.35
CA ASN A 195 -9.66 14.56 -7.46
C ASN A 195 -10.20 15.91 -7.99
N ALA A 196 -10.69 16.77 -7.11
CA ALA A 196 -11.30 18.04 -7.52
C ALA A 196 -10.28 19.05 -8.07
N LEU A 197 -9.06 19.04 -7.56
CA LEU A 197 -7.99 19.96 -7.98
C LEU A 197 -7.21 19.43 -9.19
N ASN A 198 -7.06 18.09 -9.32
CA ASN A 198 -6.41 17.47 -10.45
C ASN A 198 -7.22 16.27 -10.97
N GLN A 199 -8.08 16.50 -11.96
CA GLN A 199 -9.00 15.49 -12.49
C GLN A 199 -8.31 14.30 -13.19
N LYS A 200 -6.99 14.34 -13.40
CA LYS A 200 -6.25 13.19 -13.93
C LYS A 200 -6.10 12.07 -12.90
N LEU A 201 -6.09 12.42 -11.60
CA LEU A 201 -6.04 11.44 -10.53
C LEU A 201 -7.41 10.79 -10.32
N ARG A 202 -7.46 9.46 -10.49
CA ARG A 202 -8.67 8.67 -10.23
C ARG A 202 -8.68 8.20 -8.78
N LEU A 203 -9.83 8.30 -8.14
CA LEU A 203 -10.04 7.91 -6.74
C LEU A 203 -10.87 6.63 -6.70
N LEU A 204 -10.35 5.62 -6.03
CA LEU A 204 -10.99 4.35 -5.75
C LEU A 204 -11.33 4.30 -4.26
N LEU A 205 -12.61 4.29 -3.96
CA LEU A 205 -13.09 4.39 -2.58
C LEU A 205 -13.25 3.01 -1.96
N ARG A 206 -12.82 2.85 -0.70
CA ARG A 206 -13.05 1.62 0.04
C ARG A 206 -14.56 1.41 0.26
N ASN A 207 -15.07 0.25 -0.12
CA ASN A 207 -16.42 -0.17 0.24
C ASN A 207 -16.35 -1.05 1.50
N PHE A 208 -16.68 -0.47 2.65
CA PHE A 208 -16.67 -1.17 3.94
C PHE A 208 -17.86 -2.12 4.16
N LYS A 209 -18.81 -2.18 3.20
CA LYS A 209 -19.99 -3.04 3.26
C LYS A 209 -19.86 -4.32 2.42
N LEU A 210 -18.72 -4.51 1.74
CA LEU A 210 -18.42 -5.74 1.01
C LEU A 210 -17.95 -6.85 1.94
#